data_916c80d4145013e4dec6d433b946a2f7
#
_entry.id   916c80d4145013e4dec6d433b946a2f7
#
_cell.length_a   1.000
_cell.length_b   1.000
_cell.length_c   1.000
_cell.angle_alpha   90.00
_cell.angle_beta   90.00
_cell.angle_gamma   90.00
#
_symmetry.space_group_name_H-M   'P 1'
#
loop_
_entity.id
_entity.type
_entity.pdbx_description
1 polymer ?
#
loop_
_entity_poly.entity_id
_entity_poly.type
_entity_poly.pdbx_seq_one_letter_code
_entity_poly.pdbx_strand_id
1 'polypeptide(L)'
;MRRFKSSWLALGAAAVLAACGDGSDNPPPQASPRGELIGAAAAGNLSAAQISGGATQSGLIAVSGPAKCDVSVQQIVYKTAGAKAGEITTASAAVLLPSGANCPAGPYPLVAYAKGTDVQKPRTLANPADSETFLLAAVYAAQGYAVVATDYLGFAQSSYPFHPYLHADSEASSVIDSIRAARKLSGISLSGKVMLTGYSQGGHSSMAAHRAIERDIPNEINVVAGAHLAGPYNLSGSFKLTNAIASYQFFVPYLITAWQKVYGDVYSDVNAVFRPPYVAGIENLLPSPTLNFTTLVTTGKLPGINGETPNQVRDLLIQPAFLTDIQTNNNSPLFLTGKKNDLLGWSPRSALLLCGGAGDPTVPPAVHQSVMKADFDSRGLANVRSVDVDALVQANFGVAATPGGPKTTPTNPASAEFSTYFGNYHGTYEPPFCHANAKALFDQFK
;
A
#
# COMPACT_ATOMS: atom_id res chain seq x y z
N MET A 1 27.73 -75.37 -40.95
CA MET A 1 27.19 -75.87 -42.27
C MET A 1 26.54 -74.72 -42.97
N ARG A 2 27.05 -74.48 -44.22
CA ARG A 2 26.40 -73.86 -45.41
C ARG A 2 25.56 -72.58 -45.19
N ARG A 3 26.06 -71.38 -45.59
CA ARG A 3 25.94 -70.78 -46.96
C ARG A 3 24.45 -70.52 -47.34
N PHE A 4 24.06 -69.24 -47.59
CA PHE A 4 23.95 -68.72 -48.93
C PHE A 4 23.80 -67.17 -48.90
N LYS A 5 24.54 -66.51 -49.79
CA LYS A 5 24.45 -65.11 -50.19
C LYS A 5 23.28 -64.91 -51.15
N SER A 6 22.67 -63.80 -51.19
CA SER A 6 22.24 -63.18 -52.46
C SER A 6 22.00 -61.67 -52.25
N SER A 7 22.78 -60.96 -53.08
CA SER A 7 22.61 -59.50 -53.31
C SER A 7 21.47 -59.27 -54.27
N TRP A 8 20.69 -58.23 -54.06
CA TRP A 8 19.97 -57.57 -55.17
C TRP A 8 20.03 -56.04 -54.93
N LEU A 9 20.62 -55.36 -55.96
CA LEU A 9 20.49 -53.92 -56.16
C LEU A 9 19.06 -53.61 -56.62
N ALA A 10 18.51 -52.54 -56.14
CA ALA A 10 17.44 -51.83 -56.82
C ALA A 10 17.46 -50.31 -56.45
N LEU A 11 17.57 -49.61 -57.51
CA LEU A 11 17.51 -48.22 -57.89
C LEU A 11 16.76 -47.29 -56.94
N GLY A 12 17.30 -46.08 -56.85
CA GLY A 12 16.78 -44.91 -56.18
C GLY A 12 15.48 -44.37 -56.75
N ALA A 13 14.72 -43.80 -55.88
CA ALA A 13 13.79 -42.72 -56.17
C ALA A 13 13.97 -41.67 -55.09
N ALA A 14 14.62 -40.58 -55.48
CA ALA A 14 14.68 -39.37 -54.63
C ALA A 14 13.29 -38.73 -54.63
N ALA A 15 12.53 -38.91 -53.57
CA ALA A 15 11.36 -38.09 -53.28
C ALA A 15 11.82 -36.81 -52.61
N VAL A 16 11.78 -35.71 -53.33
CA VAL A 16 11.90 -34.35 -52.81
C VAL A 16 10.61 -34.07 -52.05
N LEU A 17 10.65 -34.22 -50.74
CA LEU A 17 9.64 -33.67 -49.83
C LEU A 17 9.87 -32.16 -49.74
N ALA A 18 9.08 -31.39 -50.46
CA ALA A 18 8.89 -29.98 -50.23
C ALA A 18 8.25 -29.84 -48.82
N ALA A 19 9.06 -29.53 -47.83
CA ALA A 19 8.57 -29.07 -46.55
C ALA A 19 7.94 -27.69 -46.78
N CYS A 20 6.60 -27.64 -46.86
CA CYS A 20 5.86 -26.42 -46.61
C CYS A 20 6.10 -26.09 -45.15
N GLY A 21 7.02 -25.18 -44.88
CA GLY A 21 7.17 -24.52 -43.61
C GLY A 21 5.93 -23.65 -43.40
N ASP A 22 4.99 -24.12 -42.60
CA ASP A 22 4.05 -23.22 -41.93
C ASP A 22 4.88 -22.33 -40.99
N GLY A 23 5.38 -21.24 -41.57
CA GLY A 23 5.84 -20.09 -40.78
C GLY A 23 4.65 -19.49 -40.10
N SER A 24 4.28 -20.00 -38.93
CA SER A 24 3.49 -19.23 -37.97
C SER A 24 4.40 -18.09 -37.52
N ASP A 25 4.37 -16.98 -38.24
CA ASP A 25 4.83 -15.68 -37.79
C ASP A 25 3.90 -15.24 -36.62
N ASN A 26 4.00 -15.93 -35.50
CA ASN A 26 3.53 -15.37 -34.26
C ASN A 26 4.45 -14.19 -33.96
N PRO A 27 3.93 -12.96 -33.98
CA PRO A 27 4.75 -11.81 -33.56
C PRO A 27 5.32 -12.14 -32.18
N PRO A 28 6.57 -11.76 -31.89
CA PRO A 28 7.16 -11.97 -30.57
C PRO A 28 6.19 -11.45 -29.52
N PRO A 29 6.07 -12.11 -28.35
CA PRO A 29 5.13 -11.71 -27.31
C PRO A 29 5.27 -10.21 -27.10
N GLN A 30 4.22 -9.46 -27.40
CA GLN A 30 4.23 -8.01 -27.25
C GLN A 30 4.53 -7.73 -25.79
N ALA A 31 5.63 -7.04 -25.49
CA ALA A 31 6.03 -6.70 -24.14
C ALA A 31 4.82 -6.13 -23.41
N SER A 32 4.52 -6.66 -22.24
CA SER A 32 3.35 -6.24 -21.46
C SER A 32 3.30 -4.71 -21.40
N PRO A 33 2.18 -4.05 -21.71
CA PRO A 33 2.08 -2.59 -21.70
C PRO A 33 2.16 -1.99 -20.29
N ARG A 34 2.38 -2.81 -19.27
CA ARG A 34 2.48 -2.42 -17.87
C ARG A 34 3.61 -1.43 -17.63
N GLY A 35 3.33 -0.37 -16.87
CA GLY A 35 4.26 0.72 -16.61
C GLY A 35 4.49 1.63 -17.83
N GLU A 36 3.64 1.56 -18.87
CA GLU A 36 3.63 2.56 -19.95
C GLU A 36 3.13 3.90 -19.38
N LEU A 37 3.94 4.95 -19.53
CA LEU A 37 3.54 6.32 -19.21
C LEU A 37 2.60 6.83 -20.30
N ILE A 38 1.35 7.11 -19.93
CA ILE A 38 0.31 7.62 -20.85
C ILE A 38 0.36 9.14 -20.92
N GLY A 39 0.59 9.80 -19.79
CA GLY A 39 0.66 11.24 -19.72
C GLY A 39 1.25 11.73 -18.41
N ALA A 40 1.73 12.97 -18.45
CA ALA A 40 2.23 13.69 -17.29
C ALA A 40 1.77 15.15 -17.36
N ALA A 41 1.37 15.71 -16.21
CA ALA A 41 0.96 17.11 -16.07
C ALA A 41 1.54 17.71 -14.79
N ALA A 42 1.93 18.99 -14.84
CA ALA A 42 2.30 19.71 -13.64
C ALA A 42 1.09 19.86 -12.72
N ALA A 43 1.29 19.58 -11.42
CA ALA A 43 0.26 19.71 -10.39
C ALA A 43 0.55 20.84 -9.39
N GLY A 44 1.80 21.31 -9.32
CA GLY A 44 2.20 22.46 -8.51
C GLY A 44 3.66 22.38 -8.05
N ASN A 45 4.03 23.35 -7.22
CA ASN A 45 5.38 23.45 -6.66
C ASN A 45 5.30 23.84 -5.19
N LEU A 46 6.27 23.41 -4.41
CA LEU A 46 6.51 23.80 -3.02
C LEU A 46 7.95 24.29 -2.91
N SER A 47 8.17 25.54 -2.53
CA SER A 47 9.53 26.02 -2.26
C SER A 47 10.07 25.45 -0.95
N ALA A 48 11.38 25.34 -0.81
CA ALA A 48 12.04 24.93 0.44
C ALA A 48 11.59 25.78 1.64
N ALA A 49 11.36 27.07 1.42
CA ALA A 49 10.86 27.98 2.45
C ALA A 49 9.41 27.62 2.89
N GLN A 50 8.52 27.34 1.92
CA GLN A 50 7.14 26.89 2.21
C GLN A 50 7.13 25.56 2.94
N ILE A 51 7.95 24.59 2.52
CA ILE A 51 8.06 23.28 3.17
C ILE A 51 8.59 23.44 4.60
N SER A 52 9.67 24.19 4.81
CA SER A 52 10.22 24.42 6.15
C SER A 52 9.26 25.18 7.06
N GLY A 53 8.55 26.19 6.54
CA GLY A 53 7.54 26.95 7.28
C GLY A 53 6.36 26.07 7.71
N GLY A 54 5.78 25.31 6.80
CA GLY A 54 4.68 24.38 7.09
C GLY A 54 5.10 23.24 8.02
N ALA A 55 6.31 22.70 7.84
CA ALA A 55 6.86 21.67 8.72
C ALA A 55 7.11 22.21 10.15
N THR A 56 7.52 23.46 10.29
CA THR A 56 7.66 24.12 11.61
C THR A 56 6.30 24.30 12.26
N GLN A 57 5.31 24.77 11.52
CA GLN A 57 3.95 24.99 12.03
C GLN A 57 3.27 23.70 12.49
N SER A 58 3.48 22.58 11.77
CA SER A 58 2.92 21.27 12.10
C SER A 58 3.75 20.47 13.09
N GLY A 59 4.95 20.92 13.47
CA GLY A 59 5.90 20.17 14.29
C GLY A 59 6.69 19.10 13.49
N LEU A 60 6.38 18.89 12.23
CA LEU A 60 7.04 17.90 11.38
C LEU A 60 8.54 18.19 11.19
N ILE A 61 8.97 19.44 11.36
CA ILE A 61 10.37 19.87 11.25
C ILE A 61 11.31 19.05 12.17
N ALA A 62 10.80 18.61 13.32
CA ALA A 62 11.58 17.83 14.29
C ALA A 62 12.02 16.47 13.73
N VAL A 63 11.29 15.93 12.77
CA VAL A 63 11.55 14.62 12.14
C VAL A 63 12.06 14.75 10.70
N SER A 64 11.62 15.75 9.95
CA SER A 64 12.05 15.97 8.57
C SER A 64 13.39 16.75 8.47
N GLY A 65 13.68 17.59 9.45
CA GLY A 65 14.67 18.66 9.33
C GLY A 65 14.22 19.77 8.36
N PRO A 66 15.02 20.86 8.23
CA PRO A 66 14.74 21.91 7.27
C PRO A 66 14.86 21.42 5.83
N ALA A 67 13.99 21.91 4.97
CA ALA A 67 14.00 21.57 3.54
C ALA A 67 15.27 22.12 2.85
N LYS A 68 15.92 21.28 2.07
CA LYS A 68 17.10 21.61 1.25
C LYS A 68 16.73 21.92 -0.19
N CYS A 69 15.67 21.27 -0.69
CA CYS A 69 15.21 21.40 -2.07
C CYS A 69 13.83 22.03 -2.15
N ASP A 70 13.61 22.78 -3.22
CA ASP A 70 12.26 22.99 -3.74
C ASP A 70 11.74 21.67 -4.31
N VAL A 71 10.42 21.50 -4.37
CA VAL A 71 9.78 20.28 -4.84
C VAL A 71 8.75 20.62 -5.91
N SER A 72 8.93 20.09 -7.12
CA SER A 72 7.88 20.11 -8.14
C SER A 72 7.02 18.86 -8.01
N VAL A 73 5.69 19.03 -8.11
CA VAL A 73 4.72 17.95 -8.07
C VAL A 73 4.12 17.78 -9.45
N GLN A 74 4.16 16.56 -9.98
CA GLN A 74 3.55 16.19 -11.25
C GLN A 74 2.54 15.06 -11.02
N GLN A 75 1.47 15.05 -11.79
CA GLN A 75 0.56 13.91 -11.92
C GLN A 75 0.96 13.10 -13.13
N ILE A 76 1.11 11.79 -12.97
CA ILE A 76 1.29 10.87 -14.08
C ILE A 76 0.11 9.90 -14.16
N VAL A 77 -0.20 9.48 -15.41
CA VAL A 77 -1.15 8.39 -15.69
C VAL A 77 -0.37 7.27 -16.39
N TYR A 78 -0.58 6.04 -15.96
CA TYR A 78 0.17 4.89 -16.46
C TYR A 78 -0.69 3.64 -16.59
N LYS A 79 -0.26 2.69 -17.44
CA LYS A 79 -0.89 1.38 -17.55
C LYS A 79 -0.42 0.45 -16.44
N THR A 80 -1.37 -0.31 -15.88
CA THR A 80 -1.11 -1.30 -14.85
C THR A 80 -2.05 -2.50 -14.99
N ALA A 81 -1.78 -3.58 -14.24
CA ALA A 81 -2.69 -4.72 -14.19
C ALA A 81 -3.97 -4.35 -13.41
N GLY A 82 -5.12 -4.86 -13.86
CA GLY A 82 -6.34 -4.86 -13.07
C GLY A 82 -6.29 -5.86 -11.92
N ALA A 83 -7.38 -5.99 -11.18
CA ALA A 83 -7.45 -6.93 -10.05
C ALA A 83 -7.67 -8.39 -10.48
N LYS A 84 -8.16 -8.62 -11.68
CA LYS A 84 -8.37 -9.96 -12.23
C LYS A 84 -7.28 -10.31 -13.25
N ALA A 85 -6.99 -11.61 -13.38
CA ALA A 85 -5.96 -12.07 -14.28
C ALA A 85 -6.18 -11.61 -15.73
N GLY A 86 -5.13 -11.12 -16.37
CA GLY A 86 -5.16 -10.66 -17.77
C GLY A 86 -5.73 -9.26 -18.00
N GLU A 87 -6.30 -8.61 -16.98
CA GLU A 87 -6.79 -7.23 -17.12
C GLU A 87 -5.65 -6.23 -17.20
N ILE A 88 -5.75 -5.28 -18.14
CA ILE A 88 -4.90 -4.07 -18.22
C ILE A 88 -5.80 -2.86 -18.12
N THR A 89 -5.41 -1.92 -17.27
CA THR A 89 -6.15 -0.70 -16.96
C THR A 89 -5.20 0.47 -16.74
N THR A 90 -5.69 1.58 -16.23
CA THR A 90 -4.88 2.74 -15.87
C THR A 90 -4.95 3.03 -14.37
N ALA A 91 -3.86 3.57 -13.85
CA ALA A 91 -3.78 4.22 -12.56
C ALA A 91 -3.05 5.55 -12.69
N SER A 92 -3.10 6.38 -11.64
CA SER A 92 -2.32 7.60 -11.54
C SER A 92 -1.38 7.58 -10.35
N ALA A 93 -0.41 8.48 -10.37
CA ALA A 93 0.51 8.71 -9.27
C ALA A 93 0.94 10.18 -9.23
N ALA A 94 1.35 10.63 -8.06
CA ALA A 94 2.16 11.83 -7.90
C ALA A 94 3.64 11.50 -8.12
N VAL A 95 4.38 12.41 -8.77
CA VAL A 95 5.84 12.38 -8.82
C VAL A 95 6.34 13.69 -8.22
N LEU A 96 7.13 13.58 -7.14
CA LEU A 96 7.72 14.72 -6.44
C LEU A 96 9.22 14.76 -6.78
N LEU A 97 9.66 15.88 -7.34
CA LEU A 97 11.02 16.03 -7.84
C LEU A 97 11.76 17.13 -7.11
N PRO A 98 12.90 16.81 -6.50
CA PRO A 98 13.75 17.81 -5.87
C PRO A 98 14.41 18.70 -6.92
N SER A 99 14.54 20.01 -6.59
CA SER A 99 15.20 21.03 -7.41
C SER A 99 15.71 22.18 -6.55
N GLY A 100 16.38 23.16 -7.19
CA GLY A 100 16.84 24.37 -6.53
C GLY A 100 18.33 24.37 -6.23
N ALA A 101 18.89 25.59 -5.98
CA ALA A 101 20.33 25.83 -5.87
C ALA A 101 20.98 25.13 -4.65
N ASN A 102 20.20 24.93 -3.56
CA ASN A 102 20.67 24.27 -2.33
C ASN A 102 20.39 22.79 -2.29
N CYS A 103 19.74 22.27 -3.35
CA CYS A 103 19.41 20.85 -3.46
C CYS A 103 20.68 20.05 -3.81
N PRO A 104 20.90 18.89 -3.17
CA PRO A 104 21.95 17.98 -3.61
C PRO A 104 21.82 17.67 -5.10
N ALA A 105 22.93 17.64 -5.82
CA ALA A 105 22.91 17.27 -7.23
C ALA A 105 22.48 15.80 -7.39
N GLY A 106 21.66 15.49 -8.42
CA GLY A 106 21.37 14.13 -8.81
C GLY A 106 22.61 13.35 -9.31
N PRO A 107 22.47 12.07 -9.63
CA PRO A 107 21.21 11.34 -9.80
C PRO A 107 20.52 10.98 -8.48
N TYR A 108 19.19 11.15 -8.43
CA TYR A 108 18.41 10.96 -7.22
C TYR A 108 17.98 9.48 -7.04
N PRO A 109 18.04 8.91 -5.82
CA PRO A 109 17.37 7.68 -5.51
C PRO A 109 15.84 7.89 -5.53
N LEU A 110 15.11 6.84 -5.92
CA LEU A 110 13.65 6.88 -6.04
C LEU A 110 12.99 6.24 -4.82
N VAL A 111 12.18 6.99 -4.09
CA VAL A 111 11.25 6.45 -3.10
C VAL A 111 9.92 6.15 -3.79
N ALA A 112 9.54 4.88 -3.85
CA ALA A 112 8.22 4.47 -4.30
C ALA A 112 7.32 4.34 -3.06
N TYR A 113 6.34 5.23 -3.02
CA TYR A 113 5.40 5.36 -1.91
C TYR A 113 4.04 4.79 -2.26
N ALA A 114 3.51 4.01 -1.35
CA ALA A 114 2.18 3.46 -1.40
C ALA A 114 1.26 4.23 -0.44
N LYS A 115 0.17 4.80 -0.98
CA LYS A 115 -0.77 5.68 -0.27
C LYS A 115 -1.49 4.96 0.86
N GLY A 116 -1.84 5.68 1.95
CA GLY A 116 -2.73 5.20 2.99
C GLY A 116 -4.18 5.05 2.52
N THR A 117 -5.05 4.49 3.38
CA THR A 117 -6.47 4.28 3.06
C THR A 117 -7.19 5.60 2.80
N ASP A 118 -8.02 5.60 1.76
CA ASP A 118 -8.92 6.70 1.44
C ASP A 118 -10.31 6.19 1.06
N VAL A 119 -11.30 7.01 1.33
CA VAL A 119 -12.70 6.75 0.98
C VAL A 119 -13.23 7.69 -0.11
N GLN A 120 -12.45 8.68 -0.52
CA GLN A 120 -12.82 9.66 -1.54
C GLN A 120 -12.20 9.30 -2.89
N LYS A 121 -13.04 8.87 -3.84
CA LYS A 121 -12.59 8.46 -5.18
C LYS A 121 -11.76 9.53 -5.92
N PRO A 122 -12.09 10.84 -5.89
CA PRO A 122 -11.32 11.86 -6.62
C PRO A 122 -9.97 12.23 -5.98
N ARG A 123 -9.67 11.81 -4.73
CA ARG A 123 -8.42 12.20 -4.07
C ARG A 123 -7.20 11.68 -4.83
N THR A 124 -6.20 12.54 -4.99
CA THR A 124 -4.90 12.24 -5.57
C THR A 124 -3.78 12.80 -4.71
N LEU A 125 -2.64 12.11 -4.66
CA LEU A 125 -1.42 12.63 -4.07
C LEU A 125 -0.72 13.66 -4.98
N ALA A 126 -1.14 13.82 -6.23
CA ALA A 126 -0.69 14.92 -7.09
C ALA A 126 -1.38 16.26 -6.73
N ASN A 127 -1.38 16.58 -5.44
CA ASN A 127 -1.94 17.80 -4.86
C ASN A 127 -1.00 18.34 -3.77
N PRO A 128 -0.30 19.46 -3.99
CA PRO A 128 0.62 20.01 -2.99
C PRO A 128 -0.03 20.43 -1.65
N ALA A 129 -1.37 20.62 -1.64
CA ALA A 129 -2.11 20.96 -0.44
C ALA A 129 -2.57 19.72 0.37
N ASP A 130 -2.41 18.53 -0.18
CA ASP A 130 -2.72 17.28 0.52
C ASP A 130 -1.69 17.03 1.64
N SER A 131 -2.15 16.67 2.83
CA SER A 131 -1.29 16.50 4.01
C SER A 131 -0.29 15.36 3.88
N GLU A 132 -0.70 14.25 3.23
CA GLU A 132 0.17 13.11 2.97
C GLU A 132 1.24 13.48 1.92
N THR A 133 0.85 14.21 0.88
CA THR A 133 1.79 14.76 -0.12
C THR A 133 2.78 15.73 0.51
N PHE A 134 2.32 16.58 1.42
CA PHE A 134 3.20 17.50 2.15
C PHE A 134 4.20 16.73 3.04
N LEU A 135 3.77 15.68 3.72
CA LEU A 135 4.65 14.80 4.49
C LEU A 135 5.76 14.20 3.59
N LEU A 136 5.38 13.68 2.42
CA LEU A 136 6.33 13.11 1.46
C LEU A 136 7.32 14.16 0.92
N ALA A 137 6.82 15.37 0.65
CA ALA A 137 7.66 16.50 0.23
C ALA A 137 8.68 16.84 1.32
N ALA A 138 8.25 16.99 2.58
CA ALA A 138 9.12 17.41 3.68
C ALA A 138 10.15 16.32 4.06
N VAL A 139 9.72 15.08 4.19
CA VAL A 139 10.57 13.98 4.69
C VAL A 139 11.50 13.44 3.61
N TYR A 140 11.06 13.36 2.36
CA TYR A 140 11.83 12.73 1.29
C TYR A 140 12.25 13.71 0.19
N ALA A 141 11.30 14.32 -0.53
CA ALA A 141 11.66 15.06 -1.73
C ALA A 141 12.53 16.30 -1.43
N ALA A 142 12.18 17.08 -0.41
CA ALA A 142 12.98 18.22 0.02
C ALA A 142 14.34 17.83 0.63
N GLN A 143 14.58 16.56 0.86
CA GLN A 143 15.83 15.99 1.34
C GLN A 143 16.69 15.35 0.22
N GLY A 144 16.26 15.49 -1.05
CA GLY A 144 17.00 15.02 -2.23
C GLY A 144 16.69 13.58 -2.63
N TYR A 145 15.46 13.12 -2.47
CA TYR A 145 14.91 11.93 -3.07
C TYR A 145 13.91 12.30 -4.15
N ALA A 146 13.90 11.60 -5.29
CA ALA A 146 12.71 11.58 -6.13
C ALA A 146 11.65 10.69 -5.47
N VAL A 147 10.37 11.06 -5.54
CA VAL A 147 9.27 10.24 -4.98
C VAL A 147 8.27 9.94 -6.08
N VAL A 148 7.82 8.69 -6.18
CA VAL A 148 6.61 8.32 -6.93
C VAL A 148 5.61 7.73 -5.95
N ALA A 149 4.40 8.31 -5.90
CA ALA A 149 3.37 7.95 -4.94
C ALA A 149 2.08 7.56 -5.69
N THR A 150 1.75 6.25 -5.73
CA THR A 150 0.60 5.75 -6.48
C THR A 150 -0.73 6.12 -5.82
N ASP A 151 -1.72 6.50 -6.65
CA ASP A 151 -3.11 6.69 -6.20
C ASP A 151 -3.90 5.37 -6.17
N TYR A 152 -3.35 4.26 -6.73
CA TYR A 152 -3.97 2.95 -6.95
C TYR A 152 -5.07 2.90 -8.01
N LEU A 153 -5.60 1.68 -8.22
CA LEU A 153 -6.79 1.44 -9.00
C LEU A 153 -8.03 2.04 -8.33
N GLY A 154 -8.94 2.57 -9.14
CA GLY A 154 -10.24 3.08 -8.67
C GLY A 154 -10.21 4.47 -8.05
N PHE A 155 -9.04 5.13 -7.96
CA PHE A 155 -8.89 6.51 -7.49
C PHE A 155 -8.42 7.45 -8.60
N ALA A 156 -8.65 8.74 -8.37
CA ALA A 156 -8.15 9.85 -9.20
C ALA A 156 -8.37 9.61 -10.71
N GLN A 157 -7.29 9.43 -11.51
CA GLN A 157 -7.35 9.23 -12.96
C GLN A 157 -7.38 7.75 -13.37
N SER A 158 -7.62 6.83 -12.43
CA SER A 158 -7.78 5.42 -12.75
C SER A 158 -9.06 5.15 -13.53
N SER A 159 -8.96 4.37 -14.60
CA SER A 159 -10.14 3.89 -15.34
C SER A 159 -10.77 2.64 -14.71
N TYR A 160 -10.16 2.07 -13.66
CA TYR A 160 -10.70 0.88 -13.00
C TYR A 160 -11.96 1.23 -12.19
N PRO A 161 -13.03 0.41 -12.24
CA PRO A 161 -14.34 0.80 -11.72
C PRO A 161 -14.39 0.92 -10.18
N PHE A 162 -13.54 0.19 -9.46
CA PHE A 162 -13.50 0.17 -8.00
C PHE A 162 -12.05 0.08 -7.48
N HIS A 163 -11.83 0.37 -6.21
CA HIS A 163 -10.54 0.11 -5.57
C HIS A 163 -10.54 -1.30 -4.96
N PRO A 164 -9.62 -2.19 -5.41
CA PRO A 164 -9.47 -3.52 -4.82
C PRO A 164 -8.67 -3.43 -3.51
N TYR A 165 -9.31 -2.90 -2.47
CA TYR A 165 -8.73 -2.56 -1.19
C TYR A 165 -8.05 -3.76 -0.52
N LEU A 166 -6.78 -3.62 -0.14
CA LEU A 166 -5.93 -4.65 0.46
C LEU A 166 -5.85 -5.95 -0.36
N HIS A 167 -5.99 -5.84 -1.69
CA HIS A 167 -5.70 -6.93 -2.61
C HIS A 167 -4.22 -6.87 -3.01
N ALA A 168 -3.41 -7.76 -2.45
CA ALA A 168 -1.96 -7.71 -2.50
C ALA A 168 -1.39 -7.58 -3.93
N ASP A 169 -1.91 -8.36 -4.88
CA ASP A 169 -1.37 -8.40 -6.25
C ASP A 169 -1.65 -7.12 -7.05
N SER A 170 -2.85 -6.55 -6.96
CA SER A 170 -3.17 -5.32 -7.69
C SER A 170 -2.54 -4.08 -7.06
N GLU A 171 -2.41 -4.05 -5.74
CA GLU A 171 -1.70 -2.99 -5.05
C GLU A 171 -0.20 -3.03 -5.35
N ALA A 172 0.42 -4.22 -5.31
CA ALA A 172 1.81 -4.41 -5.73
C ALA A 172 2.01 -3.98 -7.19
N SER A 173 1.10 -4.36 -8.08
CA SER A 173 1.15 -3.97 -9.51
C SER A 173 1.11 -2.46 -9.68
N SER A 174 0.22 -1.76 -8.97
CA SER A 174 0.11 -0.30 -9.03
C SER A 174 1.41 0.39 -8.58
N VAL A 175 2.07 -0.09 -7.52
CA VAL A 175 3.37 0.44 -7.06
C VAL A 175 4.47 0.15 -8.08
N ILE A 176 4.60 -1.08 -8.56
CA ILE A 176 5.64 -1.49 -9.51
C ILE A 176 5.52 -0.70 -10.81
N ASP A 177 4.31 -0.58 -11.34
CA ASP A 177 4.08 0.08 -12.62
C ASP A 177 4.22 1.60 -12.52
N SER A 178 3.97 2.20 -11.34
CA SER A 178 4.29 3.61 -11.08
C SER A 178 5.80 3.87 -11.12
N ILE A 179 6.64 2.96 -10.60
CA ILE A 179 8.11 3.03 -10.70
C ILE A 179 8.54 2.99 -12.18
N ARG A 180 7.98 2.06 -12.96
CA ARG A 180 8.25 1.93 -14.39
C ARG A 180 7.90 3.20 -15.16
N ALA A 181 6.74 3.78 -14.86
CA ALA A 181 6.27 5.02 -15.48
C ALA A 181 7.12 6.23 -15.08
N ALA A 182 7.44 6.37 -13.80
CA ALA A 182 8.30 7.47 -13.33
C ALA A 182 9.68 7.47 -13.98
N ARG A 183 10.27 6.30 -14.25
CA ARG A 183 11.54 6.17 -14.97
C ARG A 183 11.50 6.64 -16.43
N LYS A 184 10.30 6.82 -17.00
CA LYS A 184 10.09 7.30 -18.39
C LYS A 184 9.86 8.80 -18.47
N LEU A 185 9.76 9.50 -17.34
CA LEU A 185 9.65 10.95 -17.34
C LEU A 185 10.96 11.58 -17.84
N SER A 186 10.83 12.57 -18.73
CA SER A 186 11.95 13.36 -19.21
C SER A 186 12.42 14.36 -18.13
N GLY A 187 13.68 14.70 -18.14
CA GLY A 187 14.25 15.73 -17.24
C GLY A 187 14.54 15.24 -15.82
N ILE A 188 14.41 13.95 -15.52
CA ILE A 188 14.76 13.36 -14.22
C ILE A 188 16.04 12.54 -14.38
N SER A 189 17.01 12.77 -13.48
CA SER A 189 18.18 11.93 -13.34
C SER A 189 18.02 11.04 -12.11
N LEU A 190 17.70 9.76 -12.33
CA LEU A 190 17.53 8.74 -11.28
C LEU A 190 18.78 7.87 -11.14
N SER A 191 19.18 7.55 -9.92
CA SER A 191 20.37 6.73 -9.62
C SER A 191 20.17 5.22 -9.92
N GLY A 192 18.95 4.80 -10.22
CA GLY A 192 18.59 3.39 -10.33
C GLY A 192 18.26 2.69 -9.01
N LYS A 193 18.64 3.28 -7.87
CA LYS A 193 18.28 2.77 -6.54
C LYS A 193 16.80 3.06 -6.24
N VAL A 194 16.08 2.05 -5.75
CA VAL A 194 14.67 2.18 -5.34
C VAL A 194 14.53 1.82 -3.87
N MET A 195 13.84 2.67 -3.14
CA MET A 195 13.38 2.44 -1.78
C MET A 195 11.85 2.32 -1.79
N LEU A 196 11.33 1.33 -1.08
CA LEU A 196 9.89 1.08 -0.99
C LEU A 196 9.36 1.48 0.37
N THR A 197 8.28 2.26 0.42
CA THR A 197 7.62 2.59 1.68
C THR A 197 6.14 2.88 1.48
N GLY A 198 5.41 2.92 2.57
CA GLY A 198 4.00 3.27 2.64
C GLY A 198 3.50 3.10 4.06
N TYR A 199 2.42 3.78 4.39
CA TYR A 199 1.83 3.81 5.72
C TYR A 199 0.41 3.22 5.71
N SER A 200 0.03 2.47 6.75
CA SER A 200 -1.30 1.87 6.88
C SER A 200 -1.59 0.89 5.72
N GLN A 201 -2.65 1.08 4.93
CA GLN A 201 -2.82 0.35 3.66
C GLN A 201 -1.53 0.36 2.84
N GLY A 202 -0.87 1.52 2.77
CA GLY A 202 0.40 1.65 2.05
C GLY A 202 1.53 0.79 2.62
N GLY A 203 1.52 0.51 3.92
CA GLY A 203 2.43 -0.45 4.54
C GLY A 203 2.23 -1.87 3.98
N HIS A 204 0.97 -2.30 3.82
CA HIS A 204 0.62 -3.55 3.15
C HIS A 204 1.02 -3.53 1.68
N SER A 205 0.62 -2.49 0.94
CA SER A 205 0.87 -2.39 -0.51
C SER A 205 2.35 -2.33 -0.86
N SER A 206 3.14 -1.56 -0.10
CA SER A 206 4.59 -1.47 -0.31
C SER A 206 5.31 -2.78 0.04
N MET A 207 4.86 -3.50 1.06
CA MET A 207 5.35 -4.84 1.40
C MET A 207 5.00 -5.86 0.30
N ALA A 208 3.77 -5.82 -0.22
CA ALA A 208 3.35 -6.66 -1.34
C ALA A 208 4.19 -6.40 -2.60
N ALA A 209 4.46 -5.12 -2.91
CA ALA A 209 5.33 -4.72 -4.01
C ALA A 209 6.78 -5.19 -3.80
N HIS A 210 7.32 -5.04 -2.59
CA HIS A 210 8.65 -5.50 -2.23
C HIS A 210 8.80 -7.01 -2.48
N ARG A 211 7.88 -7.79 -1.92
CA ARG A 211 7.82 -9.24 -2.14
C ARG A 211 7.75 -9.60 -3.62
N ALA A 212 6.87 -8.94 -4.38
CA ALA A 212 6.67 -9.22 -5.79
C ALA A 212 7.91 -8.86 -6.63
N ILE A 213 8.55 -7.71 -6.39
CA ILE A 213 9.77 -7.31 -7.10
C ILE A 213 10.89 -8.33 -6.87
N GLU A 214 11.15 -8.67 -5.61
CA GLU A 214 12.26 -9.58 -5.31
C GLU A 214 12.02 -11.03 -5.76
N ARG A 215 10.75 -11.45 -5.83
CA ARG A 215 10.37 -12.78 -6.32
C ARG A 215 10.41 -12.87 -7.84
N ASP A 216 9.76 -11.91 -8.54
CA ASP A 216 9.38 -12.05 -9.93
C ASP A 216 10.28 -11.25 -10.88
N ILE A 217 10.81 -10.09 -10.47
CA ILE A 217 11.53 -9.15 -11.33
C ILE A 217 12.79 -8.56 -10.66
N PRO A 218 13.61 -9.37 -9.96
CA PRO A 218 14.73 -8.87 -9.16
C PRO A 218 15.81 -8.13 -9.95
N ASN A 219 15.89 -8.39 -11.25
CA ASN A 219 16.87 -7.76 -12.14
C ASN A 219 16.35 -6.50 -12.83
N GLU A 220 15.04 -6.19 -12.72
CA GLU A 220 14.42 -5.01 -13.33
C GLU A 220 14.45 -3.80 -12.39
N ILE A 221 14.14 -4.02 -11.10
CA ILE A 221 14.04 -2.97 -10.10
C ILE A 221 15.02 -3.27 -8.97
N ASN A 222 16.05 -2.43 -8.85
CA ASN A 222 17.05 -2.54 -7.80
C ASN A 222 16.51 -1.97 -6.48
N VAL A 223 15.80 -2.79 -5.70
CA VAL A 223 15.35 -2.42 -4.35
C VAL A 223 16.53 -2.50 -3.41
N VAL A 224 16.93 -1.37 -2.84
CA VAL A 224 18.05 -1.30 -1.88
C VAL A 224 17.58 -1.33 -0.42
N ALA A 225 16.34 -0.86 -0.16
CA ALA A 225 15.72 -0.93 1.16
C ALA A 225 14.19 -0.86 1.04
N GLY A 226 13.49 -1.48 1.99
CA GLY A 226 12.06 -1.33 2.23
C GLY A 226 11.76 -0.89 3.65
N ALA A 227 10.85 0.05 3.84
CA ALA A 227 10.34 0.43 5.15
C ALA A 227 8.81 0.39 5.10
N HIS A 228 8.22 -0.57 5.78
CA HIS A 228 6.78 -0.81 5.73
C HIS A 228 6.17 -0.41 7.06
N LEU A 229 5.27 0.60 7.02
CA LEU A 229 4.90 1.38 8.20
C LEU A 229 3.44 1.09 8.57
N ALA A 230 3.20 0.64 9.80
CA ALA A 230 1.89 0.35 10.39
C ALA A 230 0.93 -0.40 9.44
N GLY A 231 1.46 -1.40 8.71
CA GLY A 231 0.71 -2.13 7.69
C GLY A 231 -0.01 -3.37 8.23
N PRO A 232 -1.21 -3.68 7.70
CA PRO A 232 -1.94 -4.90 8.06
C PRO A 232 -1.41 -6.13 7.30
N TYR A 233 -0.26 -6.68 7.70
CA TYR A 233 0.46 -7.75 6.99
C TYR A 233 -0.15 -9.15 7.16
N ASN A 234 -0.92 -9.39 8.24
CA ASN A 234 -1.55 -10.66 8.58
C ASN A 234 -3.07 -10.47 8.65
N LEU A 235 -3.68 -10.31 7.48
CA LEU A 235 -5.10 -9.98 7.35
C LEU A 235 -6.00 -11.09 7.88
N SER A 236 -5.68 -12.36 7.56
CA SER A 236 -6.44 -13.49 8.07
C SER A 236 -6.38 -13.60 9.60
N GLY A 237 -5.24 -13.26 10.21
CA GLY A 237 -5.09 -13.22 11.66
C GLY A 237 -5.96 -12.15 12.33
N SER A 238 -6.16 -11.01 11.67
CA SER A 238 -7.00 -9.92 12.21
C SER A 238 -8.48 -10.31 12.33
N PHE A 239 -8.96 -11.25 11.52
CA PHE A 239 -10.34 -11.73 11.63
C PHE A 239 -10.63 -12.54 12.90
N LYS A 240 -9.58 -13.00 13.60
CA LYS A 240 -9.71 -13.70 14.89
C LYS A 240 -9.78 -12.77 16.09
N LEU A 241 -9.62 -11.45 15.88
CA LEU A 241 -9.75 -10.48 16.96
C LEU A 241 -11.18 -10.47 17.52
N THR A 242 -11.30 -10.51 18.84
CA THR A 242 -12.59 -10.38 19.55
C THR A 242 -13.03 -8.94 19.64
N ASN A 243 -12.07 -8.00 19.78
CA ASN A 243 -12.33 -6.58 19.77
C ASN A 243 -12.19 -6.01 18.37
N ALA A 244 -13.13 -5.14 18.00
CA ALA A 244 -13.07 -4.41 16.75
C ALA A 244 -11.97 -3.35 16.79
N ILE A 245 -11.30 -3.16 15.67
CA ILE A 245 -10.32 -2.10 15.46
C ILE A 245 -11.00 -0.71 15.44
N ALA A 246 -10.24 0.34 15.69
CA ALA A 246 -10.74 1.71 15.51
C ALA A 246 -11.10 1.94 14.02
N SER A 247 -12.14 2.74 13.80
CA SER A 247 -12.64 3.05 12.44
C SER A 247 -13.14 1.82 11.65
N TYR A 248 -13.61 0.79 12.36
CA TYR A 248 -14.15 -0.45 11.80
C TYR A 248 -15.14 -0.22 10.67
N GLN A 249 -16.02 0.80 10.81
CA GLN A 249 -17.06 1.15 9.83
C GLN A 249 -16.54 1.49 8.43
N PHE A 250 -15.30 1.94 8.32
CA PHE A 250 -14.71 2.27 7.03
C PHE A 250 -13.95 1.07 6.44
N PHE A 251 -13.07 0.46 7.23
CA PHE A 251 -12.09 -0.49 6.73
C PHE A 251 -12.66 -1.87 6.44
N VAL A 252 -13.52 -2.38 7.34
CA VAL A 252 -13.99 -3.76 7.23
C VAL A 252 -15.03 -3.96 6.13
N PRO A 253 -16.10 -3.13 5.99
CA PRO A 253 -17.00 -3.25 4.86
C PRO A 253 -16.30 -2.96 3.52
N TYR A 254 -15.32 -2.04 3.50
CA TYR A 254 -14.54 -1.77 2.31
C TYR A 254 -13.77 -3.02 1.84
N LEU A 255 -13.04 -3.66 2.77
CA LEU A 255 -12.30 -4.89 2.50
C LEU A 255 -13.23 -6.00 2.00
N ILE A 256 -14.32 -6.28 2.72
CA ILE A 256 -15.24 -7.37 2.39
C ILE A 256 -15.85 -7.17 1.00
N THR A 257 -16.35 -5.96 0.70
CA THR A 257 -16.99 -5.67 -0.59
C THR A 257 -15.99 -5.58 -1.74
N ALA A 258 -14.77 -5.07 -1.51
CA ALA A 258 -13.71 -5.07 -2.50
C ALA A 258 -13.28 -6.50 -2.87
N TRP A 259 -13.10 -7.36 -1.88
CA TRP A 259 -12.73 -8.76 -2.13
C TRP A 259 -13.84 -9.55 -2.78
N GLN A 260 -15.12 -9.28 -2.46
CA GLN A 260 -16.24 -9.86 -3.20
C GLN A 260 -16.18 -9.51 -4.69
N LYS A 261 -15.86 -8.26 -5.03
CA LYS A 261 -15.72 -7.82 -6.43
C LYS A 261 -14.53 -8.47 -7.15
N VAL A 262 -13.44 -8.73 -6.43
CA VAL A 262 -12.24 -9.36 -6.99
C VAL A 262 -12.44 -10.87 -7.16
N TYR A 263 -12.84 -11.57 -6.09
CA TYR A 263 -12.84 -13.03 -6.01
C TYR A 263 -14.20 -13.64 -6.34
N GLY A 264 -15.30 -12.95 -6.01
CA GLY A 264 -16.68 -13.40 -6.29
C GLY A 264 -17.21 -14.48 -5.34
N ASP A 265 -16.42 -14.94 -4.39
CA ASP A 265 -16.72 -16.08 -3.53
C ASP A 265 -16.70 -15.79 -2.02
N VAL A 266 -16.64 -14.50 -1.62
CA VAL A 266 -16.59 -14.10 -0.20
C VAL A 266 -17.95 -14.31 0.48
N TYR A 267 -19.03 -14.02 -0.24
CA TYR A 267 -20.42 -14.27 0.19
C TYR A 267 -21.35 -14.47 -1.02
N SER A 268 -22.47 -15.15 -0.80
CA SER A 268 -23.52 -15.32 -1.82
C SER A 268 -24.66 -14.32 -1.68
N ASP A 269 -24.89 -13.78 -0.48
CA ASP A 269 -25.92 -12.80 -0.17
C ASP A 269 -25.35 -11.73 0.74
N VAL A 270 -25.40 -10.48 0.30
CA VAL A 270 -24.93 -9.32 1.06
C VAL A 270 -25.71 -9.12 2.37
N ASN A 271 -26.97 -9.56 2.44
CA ASN A 271 -27.79 -9.49 3.66
C ASN A 271 -27.36 -10.49 4.72
N ALA A 272 -26.65 -11.57 4.33
CA ALA A 272 -26.05 -12.49 5.28
C ALA A 272 -24.79 -11.91 5.94
N VAL A 273 -24.21 -10.86 5.36
CA VAL A 273 -22.99 -10.18 5.84
C VAL A 273 -23.31 -8.94 6.63
N PHE A 274 -24.11 -8.04 6.05
CA PHE A 274 -24.38 -6.70 6.60
C PHE A 274 -25.83 -6.55 7.10
N ARG A 275 -26.00 -5.74 8.13
CA ARG A 275 -27.29 -5.50 8.79
C ARG A 275 -27.99 -4.25 8.22
N PRO A 276 -29.34 -4.24 8.17
CA PRO A 276 -30.09 -3.00 7.94
C PRO A 276 -29.81 -1.98 9.04
N PRO A 277 -29.80 -0.66 8.72
CA PRO A 277 -30.07 -0.10 7.40
C PRO A 277 -28.84 -0.09 6.48
N TYR A 278 -27.66 -0.44 6.97
CA TYR A 278 -26.36 -0.23 6.31
C TYR A 278 -26.12 -1.13 5.09
N VAL A 279 -26.78 -2.28 5.00
CA VAL A 279 -26.66 -3.20 3.85
C VAL A 279 -27.06 -2.53 2.52
N ALA A 280 -27.97 -1.54 2.57
CA ALA A 280 -28.47 -0.88 1.36
C ALA A 280 -27.38 -0.08 0.65
N GLY A 281 -26.90 -0.59 -0.48
CA GLY A 281 -25.90 0.06 -1.34
C GLY A 281 -24.45 -0.04 -0.87
N ILE A 282 -24.15 -0.80 0.20
CA ILE A 282 -22.82 -0.91 0.80
C ILE A 282 -21.76 -1.42 -0.18
N GLU A 283 -22.13 -2.30 -1.11
CA GLU A 283 -21.22 -2.88 -2.09
C GLU A 283 -20.60 -1.85 -3.04
N ASN A 284 -21.27 -0.70 -3.23
CA ASN A 284 -20.79 0.38 -4.09
C ASN A 284 -20.52 1.70 -3.34
N LEU A 285 -20.51 1.64 -2.01
CA LEU A 285 -20.34 2.82 -1.17
C LEU A 285 -18.91 3.37 -1.23
N LEU A 286 -17.90 2.48 -1.28
CA LEU A 286 -16.48 2.85 -1.18
C LEU A 286 -15.65 2.38 -2.41
N PRO A 287 -14.72 3.23 -2.90
CA PRO A 287 -14.56 4.64 -2.53
C PRO A 287 -15.72 5.47 -3.07
N SER A 288 -16.13 6.48 -2.30
CA SER A 288 -17.25 7.35 -2.67
C SER A 288 -16.81 8.49 -3.59
N PRO A 289 -17.58 8.83 -4.62
CA PRO A 289 -17.28 9.99 -5.47
C PRO A 289 -17.46 11.34 -4.75
N THR A 290 -18.27 11.38 -3.69
CA THR A 290 -18.71 12.63 -3.05
C THR A 290 -18.59 12.67 -1.53
N LEU A 291 -18.55 11.49 -0.86
CA LEU A 291 -18.54 11.42 0.61
C LEU A 291 -17.12 11.19 1.11
N ASN A 292 -16.79 11.84 2.22
CA ASN A 292 -15.57 11.64 3.00
C ASN A 292 -15.86 10.85 4.30
N PHE A 293 -14.83 10.56 5.10
CA PHE A 293 -14.97 9.85 6.38
C PHE A 293 -16.06 10.45 7.27
N THR A 294 -16.10 11.77 7.42
CA THR A 294 -17.09 12.46 8.24
C THR A 294 -18.50 12.33 7.66
N THR A 295 -18.67 12.62 6.37
CA THR A 295 -19.97 12.61 5.73
C THR A 295 -20.55 11.22 5.54
N LEU A 296 -19.75 10.17 5.44
CA LEU A 296 -20.24 8.78 5.47
C LEU A 296 -20.99 8.46 6.76
N VAL A 297 -20.51 8.98 7.90
CA VAL A 297 -21.16 8.80 9.21
C VAL A 297 -22.31 9.79 9.40
N THR A 298 -22.08 11.09 9.17
CA THR A 298 -23.09 12.12 9.45
C THR A 298 -24.34 12.05 8.56
N THR A 299 -24.22 11.40 7.38
CA THR A 299 -25.36 11.13 6.50
C THR A 299 -26.01 9.76 6.74
N GLY A 300 -25.56 9.02 7.77
CA GLY A 300 -26.12 7.72 8.14
C GLY A 300 -25.81 6.58 7.15
N LYS A 301 -24.81 6.75 6.28
CA LYS A 301 -24.37 5.69 5.37
C LYS A 301 -23.61 4.60 6.11
N LEU A 302 -22.89 4.97 7.18
CA LEU A 302 -22.16 4.09 8.09
C LEU A 302 -22.47 4.47 9.54
N PRO A 303 -22.39 3.53 10.51
CA PRO A 303 -22.62 3.81 11.91
C PRO A 303 -21.48 4.66 12.52
N GLY A 304 -21.71 5.26 13.69
CA GLY A 304 -20.73 6.07 14.42
C GLY A 304 -21.22 7.46 14.80
N ILE A 305 -22.44 7.85 14.38
CA ILE A 305 -22.97 9.22 14.58
C ILE A 305 -23.25 9.55 16.06
N ASN A 306 -23.56 8.54 16.89
CA ASN A 306 -23.86 8.72 18.30
C ASN A 306 -22.63 8.47 19.21
N GLY A 307 -21.43 8.41 18.64
CA GLY A 307 -20.20 8.11 19.38
C GLY A 307 -20.05 6.63 19.76
N GLU A 308 -20.60 5.75 18.94
CA GLU A 308 -20.50 4.30 19.13
C GLU A 308 -19.03 3.85 19.20
N THR A 309 -18.73 2.98 20.15
CA THR A 309 -17.42 2.30 20.25
C THR A 309 -17.20 1.39 19.02
N PRO A 310 -15.95 1.03 18.69
CA PRO A 310 -15.66 0.12 17.58
C PRO A 310 -16.45 -1.20 17.63
N ASN A 311 -16.63 -1.79 18.83
CA ASN A 311 -17.43 -3.00 19.01
C ASN A 311 -18.92 -2.75 18.69
N GLN A 312 -19.48 -1.63 19.18
CA GLN A 312 -20.86 -1.26 18.86
C GLN A 312 -21.06 -1.00 17.35
N VAL A 313 -20.11 -0.32 16.71
CA VAL A 313 -20.10 -0.12 15.25
C VAL A 313 -20.11 -1.45 14.53
N ARG A 314 -19.25 -2.40 14.92
CA ARG A 314 -19.21 -3.76 14.35
C ARG A 314 -20.57 -4.44 14.49
N ASP A 315 -21.15 -4.41 15.69
CA ASP A 315 -22.39 -5.11 16.02
C ASP A 315 -23.63 -4.48 15.34
N LEU A 316 -23.57 -3.18 15.00
CA LEU A 316 -24.56 -2.52 14.15
C LEU A 316 -24.43 -2.89 12.67
N LEU A 317 -23.21 -3.19 12.21
CA LEU A 317 -22.90 -3.30 10.79
C LEU A 317 -22.90 -4.75 10.29
N ILE A 318 -22.40 -5.69 11.10
CA ILE A 318 -22.15 -7.08 10.69
C ILE A 318 -23.19 -8.03 11.29
N GLN A 319 -23.62 -9.00 10.49
CA GLN A 319 -24.49 -10.07 10.97
C GLN A 319 -23.75 -10.96 11.99
N PRO A 320 -24.35 -11.28 13.14
CA PRO A 320 -23.68 -12.09 14.17
C PRO A 320 -23.20 -13.45 13.69
N ALA A 321 -23.98 -14.11 12.83
CA ALA A 321 -23.61 -15.42 12.27
C ALA A 321 -22.36 -15.32 11.38
N PHE A 322 -22.26 -14.27 10.55
CA PHE A 322 -21.10 -14.02 9.71
C PHE A 322 -19.87 -13.69 10.55
N LEU A 323 -20.02 -12.85 11.58
CA LEU A 323 -18.94 -12.53 12.52
C LEU A 323 -18.41 -13.79 13.22
N THR A 324 -19.31 -14.64 13.73
CA THR A 324 -18.94 -15.92 14.37
C THR A 324 -18.19 -16.82 13.40
N ASP A 325 -18.68 -16.95 12.16
CA ASP A 325 -18.03 -17.79 11.15
C ASP A 325 -16.58 -17.32 10.86
N ILE A 326 -16.35 -16.04 10.61
CA ILE A 326 -15.00 -15.54 10.33
C ILE A 326 -14.05 -15.65 11.53
N GLN A 327 -14.57 -15.57 12.76
CA GLN A 327 -13.77 -15.68 13.97
C GLN A 327 -13.40 -17.12 14.33
N THR A 328 -14.26 -18.08 14.03
CA THR A 328 -14.11 -19.46 14.52
C THR A 328 -13.82 -20.50 13.42
N ASN A 329 -14.26 -20.25 12.19
CA ASN A 329 -14.12 -21.17 11.08
C ASN A 329 -12.93 -20.82 10.18
N ASN A 330 -11.87 -21.65 10.22
CA ASN A 330 -10.70 -21.45 9.37
C ASN A 330 -10.93 -21.77 7.88
N ASN A 331 -12.10 -22.31 7.54
CA ASN A 331 -12.52 -22.57 6.17
C ASN A 331 -13.57 -21.56 5.68
N SER A 332 -13.86 -20.51 6.44
CA SER A 332 -14.78 -19.47 5.96
C SER A 332 -14.20 -18.79 4.71
N PRO A 333 -15.03 -18.44 3.71
CA PRO A 333 -14.55 -17.84 2.46
C PRO A 333 -13.73 -16.56 2.70
N LEU A 334 -14.17 -15.69 3.61
CA LEU A 334 -13.43 -14.46 3.93
C LEU A 334 -12.07 -14.76 4.57
N PHE A 335 -11.99 -15.74 5.48
CA PHE A 335 -10.72 -16.13 6.10
C PHE A 335 -9.74 -16.68 5.05
N LEU A 336 -10.20 -17.56 4.15
CA LEU A 336 -9.39 -18.12 3.08
C LEU A 336 -8.92 -17.02 2.09
N THR A 337 -9.79 -16.04 1.82
CA THR A 337 -9.42 -14.87 1.02
C THR A 337 -8.39 -14.00 1.74
N GLY A 338 -8.50 -13.85 3.06
CA GLY A 338 -7.46 -13.21 3.88
C GLY A 338 -6.11 -13.88 3.73
N LYS A 339 -6.08 -15.22 3.76
CA LYS A 339 -4.85 -15.99 3.54
C LYS A 339 -4.17 -15.72 2.20
N LYS A 340 -4.94 -15.49 1.13
CA LYS A 340 -4.40 -15.12 -0.20
C LYS A 340 -3.71 -13.76 -0.18
N ASN A 341 -4.14 -12.86 0.71
CA ASN A 341 -3.64 -11.49 0.83
C ASN A 341 -2.68 -11.27 2.03
N ASP A 342 -2.42 -12.29 2.83
CA ASP A 342 -1.38 -12.26 3.85
C ASP A 342 0.01 -12.11 3.20
N LEU A 343 0.87 -11.35 3.86
CA LEU A 343 2.23 -11.06 3.36
C LEU A 343 3.33 -11.85 4.08
N LEU A 344 2.96 -12.87 4.83
CA LEU A 344 3.87 -13.79 5.52
C LEU A 344 4.53 -14.76 4.52
N GLY A 345 5.56 -15.46 4.97
CA GLY A 345 6.08 -16.62 4.25
C GLY A 345 7.11 -16.32 3.16
N TRP A 346 7.80 -15.16 3.18
CA TRP A 346 8.85 -14.82 2.23
C TRP A 346 10.12 -14.31 2.92
N SER A 347 11.20 -14.15 2.17
CA SER A 347 12.50 -13.73 2.71
C SER A 347 13.05 -12.57 1.91
N PRO A 348 13.04 -11.33 2.45
CA PRO A 348 13.61 -10.16 1.79
C PRO A 348 15.13 -10.27 1.68
N ARG A 349 15.67 -9.85 0.54
CA ARG A 349 17.11 -9.77 0.29
C ARG A 349 17.67 -8.41 0.65
N SER A 350 16.92 -7.35 0.39
CA SER A 350 17.30 -5.99 0.76
C SER A 350 17.03 -5.70 2.24
N ALA A 351 17.58 -4.59 2.76
CA ALA A 351 17.31 -4.15 4.11
C ALA A 351 15.83 -3.83 4.30
N LEU A 352 15.23 -4.32 5.39
CA LEU A 352 13.80 -4.13 5.66
C LEU A 352 13.57 -3.58 7.06
N LEU A 353 12.72 -2.56 7.16
CA LEU A 353 12.22 -1.99 8.40
C LEU A 353 10.71 -2.19 8.51
N LEU A 354 10.27 -2.73 9.64
CA LEU A 354 8.89 -2.64 10.12
C LEU A 354 8.82 -1.52 11.16
N CYS A 355 7.83 -0.64 11.05
CA CYS A 355 7.58 0.40 12.05
C CYS A 355 6.10 0.46 12.37
N GLY A 356 5.79 0.64 13.66
CA GLY A 356 4.44 0.80 14.18
C GLY A 356 4.51 1.21 15.64
N GLY A 357 3.38 1.53 16.25
CA GLY A 357 3.28 1.89 17.66
C GLY A 357 2.43 0.89 18.44
N ALA A 358 2.90 0.40 19.58
CA ALA A 358 2.21 -0.61 20.39
C ALA A 358 0.79 -0.19 20.79
N GLY A 359 0.52 1.10 20.86
CA GLY A 359 -0.80 1.68 21.17
C GLY A 359 -1.73 1.88 19.97
N ASP A 360 -1.35 1.46 18.74
CA ASP A 360 -2.18 1.66 17.56
C ASP A 360 -3.50 0.88 17.63
N PRO A 361 -4.67 1.57 17.70
CA PRO A 361 -5.96 0.90 17.82
C PRO A 361 -6.54 0.46 16.46
N THR A 362 -5.94 0.88 15.36
CA THR A 362 -6.43 0.65 13.99
C THR A 362 -5.71 -0.52 13.32
N VAL A 363 -4.37 -0.56 13.42
CA VAL A 363 -3.54 -1.65 12.92
C VAL A 363 -2.71 -2.23 14.07
N PRO A 364 -3.31 -3.05 14.96
CA PRO A 364 -2.65 -3.51 16.17
C PRO A 364 -1.35 -4.26 15.86
N PRO A 365 -0.18 -3.77 16.32
CA PRO A 365 1.11 -4.39 16.01
C PRO A 365 1.20 -5.85 16.45
N ALA A 366 0.55 -6.22 17.54
CA ALA A 366 0.54 -7.59 18.05
C ALA A 366 0.02 -8.61 17.03
N VAL A 367 -0.87 -8.20 16.12
CA VAL A 367 -1.47 -9.06 15.08
C VAL A 367 -0.69 -8.96 13.77
N HIS A 368 -0.08 -7.84 13.48
CA HIS A 368 0.54 -7.55 12.19
C HIS A 368 2.07 -7.47 12.27
N GLN A 369 2.60 -6.42 12.87
CA GLN A 369 4.05 -6.16 12.90
C GLN A 369 4.83 -7.25 13.66
N SER A 370 4.35 -7.65 14.86
CA SER A 370 5.00 -8.67 15.68
C SER A 370 4.95 -10.05 15.02
N VAL A 371 3.81 -10.38 14.39
CA VAL A 371 3.66 -11.65 13.66
C VAL A 371 4.58 -11.69 12.44
N MET A 372 4.65 -10.59 11.67
CA MET A 372 5.56 -10.47 10.53
C MET A 372 7.03 -10.55 10.98
N LYS A 373 7.39 -9.86 12.07
CA LYS A 373 8.76 -9.92 12.61
C LYS A 373 9.12 -11.34 13.05
N ALA A 374 8.23 -12.02 13.75
CA ALA A 374 8.43 -13.41 14.16
C ALA A 374 8.55 -14.36 12.96
N ASP A 375 7.78 -14.16 11.89
CA ASP A 375 7.89 -14.92 10.64
C ASP A 375 9.29 -14.73 10.01
N PHE A 376 9.80 -13.52 9.96
CA PHE A 376 11.15 -13.23 9.46
C PHE A 376 12.24 -13.80 10.38
N ASP A 377 12.09 -13.69 11.70
CA ASP A 377 13.05 -14.23 12.67
C ASP A 377 13.16 -15.75 12.60
N SER A 378 12.03 -16.43 12.39
CA SER A 378 12.00 -17.89 12.21
C SER A 378 12.83 -18.38 11.02
N ARG A 379 13.14 -17.48 10.06
CA ARG A 379 13.99 -17.73 8.87
C ARG A 379 15.42 -17.24 9.06
N GLY A 380 15.78 -16.68 10.22
CA GLY A 380 17.12 -16.19 10.52
C GLY A 380 17.53 -14.92 9.76
N LEU A 381 16.58 -14.06 9.40
CA LEU A 381 16.83 -12.88 8.57
C LEU A 381 17.39 -11.71 9.38
N ALA A 382 18.70 -11.51 9.33
CA ALA A 382 19.39 -10.43 10.04
C ALA A 382 19.21 -9.03 9.41
N ASN A 383 18.73 -8.95 8.17
CA ASN A 383 18.47 -7.70 7.44
C ASN A 383 17.11 -7.07 7.74
N VAL A 384 16.33 -7.63 8.68
CA VAL A 384 15.01 -7.14 9.08
C VAL A 384 15.05 -6.51 10.46
N ARG A 385 14.64 -5.23 10.56
CA ARG A 385 14.49 -4.51 11.82
C ARG A 385 13.00 -4.24 12.09
N SER A 386 12.66 -4.13 13.37
CA SER A 386 11.32 -3.71 13.82
C SER A 386 11.48 -2.61 14.85
N VAL A 387 10.73 -1.51 14.70
CA VAL A 387 10.74 -0.36 15.60
C VAL A 387 9.33 -0.11 16.12
N ASP A 388 9.24 0.08 17.43
CA ASP A 388 8.04 0.53 18.13
C ASP A 388 8.22 2.01 18.48
N VAL A 389 7.33 2.86 17.97
CA VAL A 389 7.36 4.31 18.21
C VAL A 389 6.37 4.77 19.28
N ASP A 390 5.71 3.85 20.00
CA ASP A 390 4.68 4.18 20.99
C ASP A 390 5.19 5.13 22.08
N ALA A 391 6.39 4.91 22.60
CA ALA A 391 7.00 5.79 23.60
C ALA A 391 7.17 7.24 23.07
N LEU A 392 7.47 7.41 21.78
CA LEU A 392 7.56 8.74 21.15
C LEU A 392 6.18 9.37 20.99
N VAL A 393 5.18 8.58 20.60
CA VAL A 393 3.79 9.03 20.52
C VAL A 393 3.29 9.48 21.90
N GLN A 394 3.49 8.68 22.93
CA GLN A 394 3.11 9.01 24.32
C GLN A 394 3.79 10.30 24.80
N ALA A 395 5.11 10.41 24.63
CA ALA A 395 5.88 11.57 25.08
C ALA A 395 5.43 12.89 24.42
N ASN A 396 4.98 12.84 23.15
CA ASN A 396 4.56 14.03 22.43
C ASN A 396 3.06 14.34 22.61
N PHE A 397 2.20 13.34 22.60
CA PHE A 397 0.75 13.50 22.49
C PHE A 397 -0.06 12.92 23.66
N GLY A 398 0.58 12.19 24.58
CA GLY A 398 -0.06 11.67 25.79
C GLY A 398 -0.48 12.79 26.76
N VAL A 399 -1.13 12.40 27.85
CA VAL A 399 -1.66 13.29 28.88
C VAL A 399 -0.73 13.29 30.10
N ALA A 400 -0.35 14.46 30.57
CA ALA A 400 0.41 14.63 31.81
C ALA A 400 -0.54 14.69 33.04
N ALA A 401 -0.27 13.88 34.05
CA ALA A 401 -1.04 13.91 35.31
C ALA A 401 -0.88 15.23 36.07
N THR A 402 0.25 15.92 35.89
CA THR A 402 0.52 17.25 36.48
C THR A 402 1.15 18.16 35.43
N PRO A 403 0.96 19.49 35.47
CA PRO A 403 1.60 20.41 34.55
C PRO A 403 3.11 20.20 34.48
N GLY A 404 3.64 19.95 33.28
CA GLY A 404 5.06 19.71 33.05
C GLY A 404 5.57 18.30 33.44
N GLY A 405 4.70 17.41 33.92
CA GLY A 405 5.02 16.02 34.22
C GLY A 405 5.14 15.14 32.97
N PRO A 406 5.60 13.89 33.16
CA PRO A 406 5.67 12.93 32.06
C PRO A 406 4.27 12.64 31.49
N LYS A 407 4.19 12.58 30.18
CA LYS A 407 2.96 12.23 29.47
C LYS A 407 2.81 10.70 29.38
N THR A 408 1.58 10.23 29.54
CA THR A 408 1.20 8.82 29.45
C THR A 408 -0.02 8.65 28.55
N THR A 409 -0.28 7.43 28.13
CA THR A 409 -1.51 7.08 27.44
C THR A 409 -2.72 7.36 28.32
N PRO A 410 -3.75 8.08 27.85
CA PRO A 410 -4.97 8.29 28.63
C PRO A 410 -5.71 6.97 28.83
N THR A 411 -6.20 6.72 30.07
CA THR A 411 -6.79 5.43 30.47
C THR A 411 -8.29 5.45 30.69
N ASN A 412 -8.92 6.63 30.72
CA ASN A 412 -10.37 6.76 30.92
C ASN A 412 -11.11 6.81 29.57
N PRO A 413 -11.78 5.71 29.12
CA PRO A 413 -12.46 5.67 27.82
C PRO A 413 -13.58 6.69 27.65
N ALA A 414 -14.11 7.24 28.76
CA ALA A 414 -15.17 8.26 28.74
C ALA A 414 -14.61 9.69 28.61
N SER A 415 -13.29 9.88 28.64
CA SER A 415 -12.69 11.21 28.57
C SER A 415 -12.49 11.69 27.15
N ALA A 416 -12.52 13.00 26.94
CA ALA A 416 -12.22 13.62 25.65
C ALA A 416 -10.76 13.39 25.23
N GLU A 417 -9.85 13.36 26.22
CA GLU A 417 -8.43 13.08 25.99
C GLU A 417 -8.21 11.67 25.42
N PHE A 418 -8.93 10.67 25.94
CA PHE A 418 -8.89 9.31 25.42
C PHE A 418 -9.36 9.25 23.96
N SER A 419 -10.52 9.83 23.68
CA SER A 419 -11.09 9.86 22.33
C SER A 419 -10.18 10.61 21.37
N THR A 420 -9.58 11.73 21.77
CA THR A 420 -8.65 12.51 20.95
C THR A 420 -7.35 11.74 20.70
N TYR A 421 -6.77 11.14 21.74
CA TYR A 421 -5.51 10.39 21.63
C TYR A 421 -5.64 9.20 20.67
N PHE A 422 -6.59 8.32 20.92
CA PHE A 422 -6.77 7.12 20.12
C PHE A 422 -7.37 7.40 18.74
N GLY A 423 -8.20 8.45 18.60
CA GLY A 423 -8.75 8.88 17.33
C GLY A 423 -7.70 9.46 16.37
N ASN A 424 -6.61 10.03 16.90
CA ASN A 424 -5.51 10.59 16.11
C ASN A 424 -4.26 9.70 16.07
N TYR A 425 -4.21 8.63 16.87
CA TYR A 425 -3.01 7.80 17.01
C TYR A 425 -2.48 7.34 15.66
N HIS A 426 -3.27 6.52 14.97
CA HIS A 426 -2.88 5.90 13.71
C HIS A 426 -2.71 6.91 12.56
N GLY A 427 -3.64 7.89 12.45
CA GLY A 427 -3.69 8.77 11.27
C GLY A 427 -2.83 10.03 11.37
N THR A 428 -2.41 10.43 12.59
CA THR A 428 -1.77 11.73 12.81
C THR A 428 -0.49 11.65 13.64
N TYR A 429 -0.50 10.89 14.74
CA TYR A 429 0.59 10.92 15.71
C TYR A 429 1.75 9.98 15.36
N GLU A 430 1.44 8.81 14.89
CA GLU A 430 2.42 7.75 14.56
C GLU A 430 3.16 7.97 13.24
N PRO A 431 2.51 8.43 12.12
CA PRO A 431 3.14 8.49 10.82
C PRO A 431 4.45 9.27 10.78
N PRO A 432 4.58 10.47 11.39
CA PRO A 432 5.83 11.24 11.35
C PRO A 432 7.04 10.47 11.89
N PHE A 433 6.86 9.73 12.99
CA PHE A 433 7.94 8.98 13.62
C PHE A 433 8.34 7.76 12.80
N CYS A 434 7.36 7.04 12.22
CA CYS A 434 7.65 5.92 11.34
C CYS A 434 8.33 6.38 10.04
N HIS A 435 7.92 7.50 9.45
CA HIS A 435 8.59 8.08 8.28
C HIS A 435 10.02 8.56 8.58
N ALA A 436 10.27 9.10 9.78
CA ALA A 436 11.62 9.45 10.22
C ALA A 436 12.54 8.22 10.28
N ASN A 437 12.04 7.11 10.83
CA ASN A 437 12.77 5.85 10.87
C ASN A 437 13.01 5.25 9.47
N ALA A 438 12.02 5.35 8.57
CA ALA A 438 12.16 4.96 7.18
C ALA A 438 13.26 5.78 6.47
N LYS A 439 13.23 7.11 6.64
CA LYS A 439 14.25 7.99 6.09
C LYS A 439 15.65 7.67 6.64
N ALA A 440 15.77 7.42 7.94
CA ALA A 440 17.04 7.06 8.55
C ALA A 440 17.62 5.74 8.00
N LEU A 441 16.76 4.77 7.63
CA LEU A 441 17.19 3.58 6.90
C LEU A 441 17.63 3.95 5.48
N PHE A 442 16.84 4.72 4.74
CA PHE A 442 17.11 5.06 3.34
C PHE A 442 18.37 5.89 3.16
N ASP A 443 18.68 6.80 4.09
CA ASP A 443 19.90 7.60 4.08
C ASP A 443 21.19 6.74 4.09
N GLN A 444 21.13 5.50 4.55
CA GLN A 444 22.26 4.54 4.53
C GLN A 444 22.55 3.98 3.13
N PHE A 445 21.58 4.09 2.20
CA PHE A 445 21.65 3.56 0.84
C PHE A 445 21.58 4.63 -0.24
N LYS A 446 21.56 5.91 0.14
CA LYS A 446 21.43 7.07 -0.76
C LYS A 446 22.56 7.18 -1.79
#